data_4027d224a4cbcfacc83b62f451eb19e4
#
_entry.id   4027d224a4cbcfacc83b62f451eb19e4
#
_cell.length_a   1.000
_cell.length_b   1.000
_cell.length_c   1.000
_cell.angle_alpha   90.00
_cell.angle_beta   90.00
_cell.angle_gamma   90.00
#
_symmetry.space_group_name_H-M   'P 1'
#
loop_
_entity.id
_entity.type
_entity.pdbx_description
1 polymer ?
#
loop_
_entity_poly.entity_id
_entity_poly.type
_entity_poly.pdbx_seq_one_letter_code
_entity_poly.pdbx_strand_id
1 'polypeptide(L)'
;YKRQVTFCNNALPGCPMESVHPSKTGRNIESLNREIMGIARDAAFLYWLTGEERYAKLAAGVFDTYMTGIYYRNVPIDLNHGHQQTLVGMSSFEVIHEDILYDIVPLYDFLYDYLNAWHTDKMDIYAGAFKKWADNIIANGVPHNNWNLMQARYVMNIGMILENNKQYADGKGREYYIDYVLNRSSIRQWSLNKLADYGFDPKTGIWAECPGYSNVVL
;
A
#
# COMPACT_ATOMS: atom_id res chain seq x y z
N TYR A 1 -0.34 11.59 19.72
CA TYR A 1 0.16 12.14 18.45
C TYR A 1 -1.03 12.46 17.56
N LYS A 2 -1.20 13.73 17.22
CA LYS A 2 -2.32 14.20 16.39
C LYS A 2 -1.88 14.05 14.94
N ARG A 3 -2.38 13.04 14.24
CA ARG A 3 -2.12 12.86 12.81
C ARG A 3 -2.72 14.05 12.06
N GLN A 4 -1.90 14.72 11.25
CA GLN A 4 -2.38 15.74 10.33
C GLN A 4 -2.71 15.06 9.01
N VAL A 5 -3.88 15.35 8.49
CA VAL A 5 -4.27 14.88 7.16
C VAL A 5 -3.91 15.96 6.16
N THR A 6 -3.10 15.62 5.19
CA THR A 6 -2.76 16.51 4.10
C THR A 6 -3.60 16.15 2.87
N PHE A 7 -4.33 17.11 2.35
CA PHE A 7 -5.13 16.90 1.14
C PHE A 7 -5.03 18.11 0.21
N CYS A 8 -5.28 17.87 -1.05
CA CYS A 8 -5.43 18.93 -2.02
C CYS A 8 -6.87 19.46 -1.95
N ASN A 9 -7.01 20.74 -1.70
CA ASN A 9 -8.33 21.37 -1.56
C ASN A 9 -9.12 21.38 -2.89
N ASN A 10 -8.43 21.30 -4.01
CA ASN A 10 -9.03 21.14 -5.35
C ASN A 10 -8.28 20.06 -6.10
N ALA A 11 -8.95 19.07 -6.61
CA ALA A 11 -8.35 17.92 -7.34
C ALA A 11 -7.65 18.30 -8.67
N LEU A 12 -7.16 19.54 -8.79
CA LEU A 12 -6.52 20.07 -10.00
C LEU A 12 -4.99 19.99 -9.89
N PRO A 13 -4.28 19.75 -11.00
CA PRO A 13 -2.83 19.82 -11.05
C PRO A 13 -2.31 21.16 -10.51
N GLY A 14 -1.29 21.12 -9.65
CA GLY A 14 -0.70 22.31 -9.05
C GLY A 14 -1.44 22.88 -7.84
N CYS A 15 -2.48 22.20 -7.36
CA CYS A 15 -3.20 22.58 -6.16
C CYS A 15 -2.28 22.56 -4.92
N PRO A 16 -2.25 23.60 -4.11
CA PRO A 16 -1.48 23.60 -2.88
C PRO A 16 -2.00 22.55 -1.90
N MET A 17 -1.09 21.82 -1.30
CA MET A 17 -1.42 20.83 -0.27
C MET A 17 -1.62 21.57 1.06
N GLU A 18 -2.77 21.34 1.69
CA GLU A 18 -3.07 21.86 3.01
C GLU A 18 -3.09 20.74 4.05
N SER A 19 -2.39 20.94 5.14
CA SER A 19 -2.48 20.06 6.30
C SER A 19 -3.58 20.54 7.24
N VAL A 20 -4.61 19.73 7.42
CA VAL A 20 -5.75 20.08 8.27
C VAL A 20 -5.83 19.09 9.43
N HIS A 21 -5.88 19.65 10.63
CA HIS A 21 -6.04 18.82 11.82
C HIS A 21 -7.42 18.13 11.81
N PRO A 22 -7.53 16.83 12.20
CA PRO A 22 -8.80 16.09 12.20
C PRO A 22 -9.94 16.79 12.95
N SER A 23 -9.63 17.55 14.01
CA SER A 23 -10.64 18.33 14.73
C SER A 23 -11.32 19.44 13.89
N LYS A 24 -10.69 19.88 12.81
CA LYS A 24 -11.25 20.88 11.90
C LYS A 24 -12.15 20.28 10.83
N THR A 25 -11.90 19.03 10.47
CA THR A 25 -12.73 18.30 9.50
C THR A 25 -13.90 17.60 10.18
N GLY A 26 -13.85 17.43 11.49
CA GLY A 26 -14.83 16.66 12.26
C GLY A 26 -14.83 15.15 11.95
N ARG A 27 -13.87 14.67 11.13
CA ARG A 27 -13.79 13.28 10.68
C ARG A 27 -12.35 12.80 10.65
N ASN A 28 -12.17 11.53 10.97
CA ASN A 28 -10.92 10.82 10.70
C ASN A 28 -10.95 10.32 9.25
N ILE A 29 -10.29 11.05 8.36
CA ILE A 29 -10.28 10.74 6.91
C ILE A 29 -9.62 9.39 6.64
N GLU A 30 -8.61 9.01 7.41
CA GLU A 30 -7.97 7.69 7.29
C GLU A 30 -8.97 6.57 7.57
N SER A 31 -9.66 6.63 8.71
CA SER A 31 -10.69 5.63 9.05
C SER A 31 -11.80 5.58 8.01
N LEU A 32 -12.25 6.73 7.53
CA LEU A 32 -13.28 6.80 6.50
C LEU A 32 -12.82 6.16 5.17
N ASN A 33 -11.58 6.43 4.75
CA ASN A 33 -11.03 5.81 3.55
C ASN A 33 -10.95 4.28 3.68
N ARG A 34 -10.56 3.77 4.86
CA ARG A 34 -10.52 2.33 5.13
C ARG A 34 -11.92 1.71 5.12
N GLU A 35 -12.90 2.37 5.73
CA GLU A 35 -14.30 1.91 5.72
C GLU A 35 -14.85 1.85 4.29
N ILE A 36 -14.64 2.88 3.49
CA ILE A 36 -15.08 2.93 2.09
C ILE A 36 -14.39 1.81 1.28
N MET A 37 -13.09 1.61 1.48
CA MET A 37 -12.35 0.56 0.77
C MET A 37 -12.79 -0.83 1.20
N GLY A 38 -13.08 -1.04 2.49
CA GLY A 38 -13.65 -2.29 3.00
C GLY A 38 -14.99 -2.62 2.35
N ILE A 39 -15.89 -1.63 2.23
CA ILE A 39 -17.16 -1.80 1.51
C ILE A 39 -16.93 -2.15 0.04
N ALA A 40 -15.98 -1.49 -0.61
CA ALA A 40 -15.64 -1.77 -2.00
C ALA A 40 -15.07 -3.17 -2.19
N ARG A 41 -14.19 -3.63 -1.27
CA ARG A 41 -13.67 -5.01 -1.25
C ARG A 41 -14.81 -6.03 -1.11
N ASP A 42 -15.72 -5.81 -0.19
CA ASP A 42 -16.85 -6.72 0.04
C ASP A 42 -17.79 -6.76 -1.18
N ALA A 43 -17.98 -5.61 -1.84
CA ALA A 43 -18.72 -5.55 -3.11
C ALA A 43 -17.98 -6.32 -4.23
N ALA A 44 -16.67 -6.18 -4.34
CA ALA A 44 -15.87 -6.94 -5.30
C ALA A 44 -15.96 -8.45 -5.07
N PHE A 45 -15.91 -8.88 -3.83
CA PHE A 45 -16.10 -10.28 -3.45
C PHE A 45 -17.51 -10.77 -3.81
N LEU A 46 -18.56 -9.98 -3.55
CA LEU A 46 -19.93 -10.32 -3.94
C LEU A 46 -20.07 -10.42 -5.47
N TYR A 47 -19.44 -9.54 -6.23
CA TYR A 47 -19.40 -9.66 -7.68
C TYR A 47 -18.72 -10.97 -8.12
N TRP A 48 -17.56 -11.26 -7.60
CA TRP A 48 -16.84 -12.51 -7.90
C TRP A 48 -17.68 -13.76 -7.60
N LEU A 49 -18.45 -13.73 -6.51
CA LEU A 49 -19.29 -14.85 -6.08
C LEU A 49 -20.60 -14.97 -6.89
N THR A 50 -21.23 -13.84 -7.24
CA THR A 50 -22.60 -13.83 -7.80
C THR A 50 -22.68 -13.48 -9.28
N GLY A 51 -21.64 -12.82 -9.82
CA GLY A 51 -21.66 -12.27 -11.17
C GLY A 51 -22.52 -11.00 -11.34
N GLU A 52 -23.10 -10.45 -10.25
CA GLU A 52 -23.97 -9.29 -10.34
C GLU A 52 -23.18 -7.98 -10.57
N GLU A 53 -23.28 -7.42 -11.77
CA GLU A 53 -22.55 -6.21 -12.19
C GLU A 53 -22.73 -4.99 -11.28
N ARG A 54 -23.86 -4.87 -10.57
CA ARG A 54 -24.05 -3.73 -9.65
C ARG A 54 -22.95 -3.65 -8.58
N TYR A 55 -22.48 -4.79 -8.13
CA TYR A 55 -21.39 -4.86 -7.14
C TYR A 55 -20.04 -4.48 -7.78
N ALA A 56 -19.79 -4.96 -8.99
CA ALA A 56 -18.59 -4.58 -9.72
C ALA A 56 -18.53 -3.08 -10.00
N LYS A 57 -19.64 -2.47 -10.42
CA LYS A 57 -19.72 -1.01 -10.69
C LYS A 57 -19.41 -0.18 -9.45
N LEU A 58 -19.96 -0.58 -8.28
CA LEU A 58 -19.65 0.09 -7.01
C LEU A 58 -18.17 -0.01 -6.66
N ALA A 59 -17.65 -1.23 -6.66
CA ALA A 59 -16.27 -1.51 -6.29
C ALA A 59 -15.26 -0.85 -7.25
N ALA A 60 -15.50 -0.96 -8.57
CA ALA A 60 -14.64 -0.37 -9.59
C ALA A 60 -14.63 1.16 -9.51
N GLY A 61 -15.76 1.82 -9.23
CA GLY A 61 -15.81 3.27 -9.07
C GLY A 61 -14.95 3.77 -7.91
N VAL A 62 -14.99 3.08 -6.76
CA VAL A 62 -14.14 3.40 -5.61
C VAL A 62 -12.67 3.13 -5.94
N PHE A 63 -12.38 1.96 -6.48
CA PHE A 63 -11.02 1.55 -6.84
C PHE A 63 -10.39 2.49 -7.86
N ASP A 64 -11.08 2.78 -8.96
CA ASP A 64 -10.58 3.65 -10.03
C ASP A 64 -10.25 5.06 -9.49
N THR A 65 -11.16 5.64 -8.72
CA THR A 65 -10.94 6.96 -8.11
C THR A 65 -9.69 6.98 -7.25
N TYR A 66 -9.52 5.94 -6.43
CA TYR A 66 -8.42 5.86 -5.48
C TYR A 66 -7.07 5.62 -6.18
N MET A 67 -7.01 4.64 -7.08
CA MET A 67 -5.77 4.29 -7.77
C MET A 67 -5.33 5.36 -8.77
N THR A 68 -6.26 5.98 -9.47
CA THR A 68 -5.98 7.13 -10.32
C THR A 68 -5.43 8.30 -9.50
N GLY A 69 -6.00 8.54 -8.33
CA GLY A 69 -5.49 9.53 -7.36
C GLY A 69 -4.05 9.25 -6.94
N ILE A 70 -3.71 8.00 -6.61
CA ILE A 70 -2.33 7.60 -6.26
C ILE A 70 -1.39 7.80 -7.44
N TYR A 71 -1.78 7.35 -8.63
CA TYR A 71 -0.95 7.40 -9.82
C TYR A 71 -0.52 8.83 -10.16
N TYR A 72 -1.48 9.77 -10.20
CA TYR A 72 -1.21 11.16 -10.57
C TYR A 72 -0.70 12.02 -9.41
N ARG A 73 -0.79 11.54 -8.19
CA ARG A 73 -0.31 12.29 -7.04
C ARG A 73 1.21 12.43 -7.08
N ASN A 74 1.68 13.66 -7.14
CA ASN A 74 3.10 14.00 -7.10
C ASN A 74 3.38 14.89 -5.89
N VAL A 75 3.35 14.29 -4.70
CA VAL A 75 3.64 14.98 -3.45
C VAL A 75 5.05 14.63 -3.01
N PRO A 76 5.93 15.63 -2.81
CA PRO A 76 7.25 15.40 -2.25
C PRO A 76 7.14 14.76 -0.86
N ILE A 77 8.01 13.82 -0.57
CA ILE A 77 8.16 13.26 0.77
C ILE A 77 8.92 14.28 1.61
N ASP A 78 8.28 14.80 2.65
CA ASP A 78 8.94 15.70 3.60
C ASP A 78 9.58 14.90 4.74
N LEU A 79 10.85 14.57 4.58
CA LEU A 79 11.62 13.84 5.58
C LEU A 79 11.99 14.70 6.81
N ASN A 80 11.79 16.02 6.75
CA ASN A 80 12.11 16.92 7.89
C ASN A 80 11.14 16.70 9.06
N HIS A 81 9.96 16.17 8.80
CA HIS A 81 8.97 15.86 9.82
C HIS A 81 9.02 14.41 10.31
N GLY A 82 10.03 13.65 9.89
CA GLY A 82 10.19 12.25 10.24
C GLY A 82 9.37 11.30 9.37
N HIS A 83 9.60 9.99 9.54
CA HIS A 83 8.95 8.95 8.74
C HIS A 83 7.42 8.90 8.90
N GLN A 84 6.91 9.36 10.03
CA GLN A 84 5.47 9.39 10.31
C GLN A 84 4.69 10.42 9.49
N GLN A 85 5.38 11.33 8.83
CA GLN A 85 4.76 12.34 7.97
C GLN A 85 5.06 12.11 6.48
N THR A 86 5.72 11.02 6.17
CA THR A 86 5.96 10.62 4.79
C THR A 86 4.67 10.11 4.18
N LEU A 87 4.11 10.90 3.28
CA LEU A 87 2.94 10.51 2.51
C LEU A 87 3.33 9.47 1.49
N VAL A 88 3.06 8.22 1.79
CA VAL A 88 3.33 7.11 0.88
C VAL A 88 2.07 6.72 0.16
N GLY A 89 1.05 6.36 0.88
CA GLY A 89 -0.25 6.00 0.35
C GLY A 89 -1.29 7.07 0.59
N MET A 90 -2.52 6.68 0.61
CA MET A 90 -3.68 7.55 0.78
C MET A 90 -4.36 7.38 2.14
N SER A 91 -4.03 6.31 2.89
CA SER A 91 -4.66 6.02 4.18
C SER A 91 -3.81 6.46 5.36
N SER A 92 -2.50 6.49 5.21
CA SER A 92 -1.55 6.76 6.27
C SER A 92 -0.38 7.58 5.77
N PHE A 93 0.29 8.24 6.72
CA PHE A 93 1.51 9.00 6.50
C PHE A 93 2.76 8.19 6.88
N GLU A 94 2.58 6.96 7.26
CA GLU A 94 3.64 6.08 7.73
C GLU A 94 3.74 4.84 6.86
N VAL A 95 4.93 4.49 6.42
CA VAL A 95 5.19 3.30 5.59
C VAL A 95 4.79 1.96 6.24
N ILE A 96 4.45 1.97 7.50
CA ILE A 96 4.02 0.81 8.27
C ILE A 96 2.51 0.74 8.51
N HIS A 97 1.76 1.77 8.17
CA HIS A 97 0.32 1.84 8.39
C HIS A 97 -0.46 1.89 7.07
N GLU A 98 0.04 1.21 6.05
CA GLU A 98 -0.64 1.10 4.75
C GLU A 98 -1.66 -0.05 4.75
N ASP A 99 -2.39 -0.19 5.86
CA ASP A 99 -3.34 -1.29 6.08
C ASP A 99 -4.48 -1.33 5.06
N ILE A 100 -4.76 -0.23 4.39
CA ILE A 100 -5.72 -0.19 3.28
C ILE A 100 -5.35 -1.15 2.14
N LEU A 101 -4.06 -1.53 2.03
CA LEU A 101 -3.62 -2.54 1.07
C LEU A 101 -4.24 -3.93 1.32
N TYR A 102 -4.68 -4.21 2.57
CA TYR A 102 -5.40 -5.46 2.85
C TYR A 102 -6.81 -5.50 2.26
N ASP A 103 -7.35 -4.34 1.94
CA ASP A 103 -8.63 -4.23 1.26
C ASP A 103 -8.45 -4.07 -0.24
N ILE A 104 -7.53 -3.20 -0.67
CA ILE A 104 -7.39 -2.83 -2.09
C ILE A 104 -6.75 -3.93 -2.96
N VAL A 105 -5.84 -4.73 -2.38
CA VAL A 105 -5.21 -5.84 -3.11
C VAL A 105 -6.22 -6.94 -3.42
N PRO A 106 -6.96 -7.52 -2.46
CA PRO A 106 -7.99 -8.52 -2.79
C PRO A 106 -9.14 -7.92 -3.60
N LEU A 107 -9.50 -6.65 -3.41
CA LEU A 107 -10.48 -5.98 -4.25
C LEU A 107 -10.05 -6.02 -5.73
N TYR A 108 -8.81 -5.65 -6.02
CA TYR A 108 -8.27 -5.69 -7.39
C TYR A 108 -8.29 -7.11 -7.96
N ASP A 109 -7.90 -8.10 -7.18
CA ASP A 109 -7.89 -9.50 -7.60
C ASP A 109 -9.31 -9.99 -7.96
N PHE A 110 -10.31 -9.74 -7.12
CA PHE A 110 -11.71 -10.09 -7.38
C PHE A 110 -12.31 -9.35 -8.58
N LEU A 111 -11.85 -8.16 -8.88
CA LEU A 111 -12.35 -7.34 -9.99
C LEU A 111 -11.51 -7.44 -11.26
N TYR A 112 -10.40 -8.17 -11.26
CA TYR A 112 -9.43 -8.11 -12.35
C TYR A 112 -10.07 -8.28 -13.74
N ASP A 113 -10.89 -9.30 -13.93
CA ASP A 113 -11.55 -9.56 -15.21
C ASP A 113 -12.52 -8.44 -15.61
N TYR A 114 -13.26 -7.90 -14.64
CA TYR A 114 -14.15 -6.77 -14.87
C TYR A 114 -13.39 -5.51 -15.27
N LEU A 115 -12.32 -5.17 -14.54
CA LEU A 115 -11.48 -4.02 -14.84
C LEU A 115 -10.79 -4.17 -16.21
N ASN A 116 -10.28 -5.34 -16.51
CA ASN A 116 -9.65 -5.63 -17.79
C ASN A 116 -10.65 -5.54 -18.96
N ALA A 117 -11.92 -5.87 -18.76
CA ALA A 117 -12.95 -5.77 -19.77
C ALA A 117 -13.49 -4.34 -19.97
N TRP A 118 -13.65 -3.58 -18.90
CA TRP A 118 -14.37 -2.30 -18.92
C TRP A 118 -13.48 -1.07 -18.66
N HIS A 119 -12.26 -1.26 -18.18
CA HIS A 119 -11.27 -0.23 -17.86
C HIS A 119 -9.89 -0.57 -18.44
N THR A 120 -9.85 -1.23 -19.58
CA THR A 120 -8.61 -1.69 -20.24
C THR A 120 -7.60 -0.55 -20.43
N ASP A 121 -8.07 0.64 -20.76
CA ASP A 121 -7.27 1.85 -20.94
C ASP A 121 -6.61 2.36 -19.65
N LYS A 122 -7.03 1.84 -18.48
CA LYS A 122 -6.53 2.23 -17.16
C LYS A 122 -5.67 1.18 -16.47
N MET A 123 -5.54 -0.01 -17.04
CA MET A 123 -4.78 -1.09 -16.41
C MET A 123 -3.33 -0.70 -16.12
N ASP A 124 -2.70 0.05 -17.03
CA ASP A 124 -1.34 0.58 -16.82
C ASP A 124 -1.29 1.63 -15.70
N ILE A 125 -2.35 2.43 -15.54
CA ILE A 125 -2.48 3.40 -14.44
C ILE A 125 -2.57 2.66 -13.11
N TYR A 126 -3.37 1.61 -13.02
CA TYR A 126 -3.52 0.81 -11.80
C TYR A 126 -2.21 0.10 -11.43
N ALA A 127 -1.60 -0.57 -12.39
CA ALA A 127 -0.28 -1.19 -12.17
C ALA A 127 0.77 -0.15 -11.77
N GLY A 128 0.80 1.01 -12.45
CA GLY A 128 1.70 2.11 -12.12
C GLY A 128 1.47 2.67 -10.71
N ALA A 129 0.22 2.75 -10.26
CA ALA A 129 -0.11 3.18 -8.89
C ALA A 129 0.40 2.19 -7.84
N PHE A 130 0.19 0.89 -8.04
CA PHE A 130 0.72 -0.15 -7.16
C PHE A 130 2.25 -0.14 -7.12
N LYS A 131 2.91 -0.04 -8.26
CA LYS A 131 4.37 0.02 -8.35
C LYS A 131 4.92 1.26 -7.63
N LYS A 132 4.31 2.42 -7.87
CA LYS A 132 4.67 3.67 -7.17
C LYS A 132 4.53 3.53 -5.66
N TRP A 133 3.48 2.86 -5.21
CA TRP A 133 3.25 2.59 -3.79
C TRP A 133 4.33 1.68 -3.20
N ALA A 134 4.61 0.55 -3.85
CA ALA A 134 5.67 -0.36 -3.43
C ALA A 134 7.05 0.31 -3.41
N ASP A 135 7.40 1.02 -4.48
CA ASP A 135 8.68 1.74 -4.57
C ASP A 135 8.82 2.81 -3.46
N ASN A 136 7.73 3.49 -3.09
CA ASN A 136 7.74 4.44 -1.97
C ASN A 136 7.96 3.75 -0.62
N ILE A 137 7.30 2.61 -0.36
CA ILE A 137 7.52 1.83 0.87
C ILE A 137 8.98 1.38 0.96
N ILE A 138 9.53 0.89 -0.14
CA ILE A 138 10.93 0.46 -0.23
C ILE A 138 11.90 1.61 0.04
N ALA A 139 11.66 2.76 -0.56
CA ALA A 139 12.54 3.92 -0.47
C ALA A 139 12.55 4.58 0.93
N ASN A 140 11.44 4.50 1.64
CA ASN A 140 11.22 5.21 2.91
C ASN A 140 11.07 4.28 4.11
N GLY A 141 11.36 3.01 3.94
CA GLY A 141 11.18 1.99 4.97
C GLY A 141 12.06 2.19 6.20
N VAL A 142 11.71 1.46 7.26
CA VAL A 142 12.45 1.35 8.51
C VAL A 142 12.97 -0.08 8.61
N PRO A 143 14.30 -0.29 8.59
CA PRO A 143 14.88 -1.63 8.51
C PRO A 143 14.91 -2.35 9.87
N HIS A 144 15.14 -3.64 9.81
CA HIS A 144 15.53 -4.57 10.89
C HIS A 144 14.70 -4.55 12.19
N ASN A 145 13.41 -4.26 12.09
CA ASN A 145 12.49 -4.40 13.21
C ASN A 145 11.13 -4.94 12.71
N ASN A 146 10.13 -5.02 13.60
CA ASN A 146 8.78 -5.45 13.25
C ASN A 146 8.16 -4.61 12.12
N TRP A 147 8.53 -3.34 11.98
CA TRP A 147 8.05 -2.48 10.90
C TRP A 147 8.54 -2.97 9.53
N ASN A 148 9.77 -3.49 9.48
CA ASN A 148 10.28 -4.08 8.25
C ASN A 148 9.42 -5.26 7.76
N LEU A 149 8.90 -6.07 8.66
CA LEU A 149 7.99 -7.17 8.32
C LEU A 149 6.67 -6.67 7.76
N MET A 150 6.09 -5.61 8.35
CA MET A 150 4.87 -4.99 7.83
C MET A 150 5.09 -4.43 6.43
N GLN A 151 6.20 -3.73 6.21
CA GLN A 151 6.58 -3.21 4.89
C GLN A 151 6.79 -4.32 3.86
N ALA A 152 7.51 -5.37 4.25
CA ALA A 152 7.72 -6.54 3.42
C ALA A 152 6.39 -7.17 2.98
N ARG A 153 5.43 -7.31 3.89
CA ARG A 153 4.08 -7.81 3.61
C ARG A 153 3.32 -6.95 2.61
N TYR A 154 3.38 -5.61 2.74
CA TYR A 154 2.73 -4.70 1.80
C TYR A 154 3.34 -4.81 0.40
N VAL A 155 4.65 -4.79 0.29
CA VAL A 155 5.35 -4.93 -0.99
C VAL A 155 5.09 -6.30 -1.61
N MET A 156 5.08 -7.37 -0.81
CA MET A 156 4.76 -8.72 -1.27
C MET A 156 3.34 -8.79 -1.83
N ASN A 157 2.35 -8.26 -1.12
CA ASN A 157 0.96 -8.25 -1.56
C ASN A 157 0.80 -7.52 -2.90
N ILE A 158 1.46 -6.37 -3.06
CA ILE A 158 1.49 -5.68 -4.35
C ILE A 158 2.17 -6.53 -5.42
N GLY A 159 3.30 -7.14 -5.12
CA GLY A 159 4.00 -8.02 -6.06
C GLY A 159 3.12 -9.16 -6.55
N MET A 160 2.31 -9.76 -5.67
CA MET A 160 1.46 -10.91 -6.03
C MET A 160 0.39 -10.59 -7.07
N ILE A 161 -0.12 -9.37 -7.11
CA ILE A 161 -1.19 -8.96 -8.03
C ILE A 161 -0.68 -8.30 -9.32
N LEU A 162 0.61 -7.99 -9.40
CA LEU A 162 1.21 -7.47 -10.63
C LEU A 162 1.44 -8.59 -11.65
N GLU A 163 1.47 -8.20 -12.91
CA GLU A 163 1.89 -9.08 -14.01
C GLU A 163 3.38 -9.39 -13.92
N ASN A 164 3.83 -10.33 -14.75
CA ASN A 164 5.24 -10.74 -14.82
C ASN A 164 6.13 -9.56 -15.23
N ASN A 165 7.39 -9.58 -14.81
CA ASN A 165 8.38 -8.53 -15.11
C ASN A 165 8.41 -8.13 -16.59
N LYS A 166 8.23 -9.09 -17.50
CA LYS A 166 8.28 -8.89 -18.95
C LYS A 166 7.16 -7.97 -19.49
N GLN A 167 6.09 -7.81 -18.75
CA GLN A 167 4.96 -6.97 -19.15
C GLN A 167 5.23 -5.48 -18.89
N TYR A 168 6.29 -5.16 -18.14
CA TYR A 168 6.62 -3.78 -17.80
C TYR A 168 7.95 -3.35 -18.42
N ALA A 169 7.96 -2.17 -19.03
CA ALA A 169 9.15 -1.62 -19.69
C ALA A 169 10.36 -1.44 -18.75
N ASP A 170 10.10 -1.21 -17.47
CA ASP A 170 11.14 -1.07 -16.43
C ASP A 170 11.56 -2.43 -15.82
N GLY A 171 10.95 -3.53 -16.25
CA GLY A 171 11.23 -4.86 -15.73
C GLY A 171 10.82 -5.10 -14.29
N LYS A 172 9.98 -4.21 -13.71
CA LYS A 172 9.51 -4.31 -12.35
C LYS A 172 8.07 -4.82 -12.29
N GLY A 173 7.90 -6.12 -12.21
CA GLY A 173 6.63 -6.80 -12.04
C GLY A 173 6.64 -7.71 -10.82
N ARG A 174 5.85 -8.76 -10.90
CA ARG A 174 5.67 -9.75 -9.82
C ARG A 174 6.98 -10.28 -9.27
N GLU A 175 7.82 -10.83 -10.14
CA GLU A 175 9.06 -11.48 -9.71
C GLU A 175 10.05 -10.48 -9.11
N TYR A 176 10.06 -9.23 -9.61
CA TYR A 176 10.93 -8.18 -9.09
C TYR A 176 10.59 -7.85 -7.63
N TYR A 177 9.32 -7.61 -7.31
CA TYR A 177 8.92 -7.23 -5.94
C TYR A 177 9.00 -8.40 -4.98
N ILE A 178 8.63 -9.61 -5.42
CA ILE A 178 8.77 -10.83 -4.61
C ILE A 178 10.25 -11.09 -4.29
N ASP A 179 11.13 -11.05 -5.30
CA ASP A 179 12.57 -11.22 -5.10
C ASP A 179 13.16 -10.11 -4.21
N TYR A 180 12.65 -8.86 -4.36
CA TYR A 180 13.08 -7.76 -3.52
C TYR A 180 12.81 -8.06 -2.03
N VAL A 181 11.60 -8.47 -1.71
CA VAL A 181 11.20 -8.78 -0.33
C VAL A 181 11.98 -9.98 0.22
N LEU A 182 12.18 -11.02 -0.58
CA LEU A 182 12.82 -12.24 -0.10
C LEU A 182 14.33 -12.12 0.02
N ASN A 183 15.00 -11.48 -0.94
CA ASN A 183 16.43 -11.62 -1.14
C ASN A 183 17.21 -10.30 -1.11
N ARG A 184 16.59 -9.15 -1.37
CA ARG A 184 17.31 -7.88 -1.49
C ARG A 184 17.20 -7.05 -0.23
N SER A 185 18.35 -6.55 0.22
CA SER A 185 18.44 -5.68 1.39
C SER A 185 19.01 -4.33 1.01
N SER A 186 18.44 -3.29 1.59
CA SER A 186 18.93 -1.91 1.50
C SER A 186 19.17 -1.34 2.91
N ILE A 187 19.58 -0.09 2.97
CA ILE A 187 19.66 0.65 4.24
C ILE A 187 18.28 0.96 4.82
N ARG A 188 17.21 0.83 4.03
CA ARG A 188 15.83 1.15 4.40
C ARG A 188 14.95 -0.09 4.58
N GLN A 189 15.37 -1.24 4.09
CA GLN A 189 14.62 -2.47 4.23
C GLN A 189 15.55 -3.68 4.15
N TRP A 190 15.45 -4.58 5.11
CA TRP A 190 16.07 -5.88 5.03
C TRP A 190 15.15 -6.86 4.34
N SER A 191 15.73 -7.78 3.59
CA SER A 191 15.01 -8.93 3.05
C SER A 191 14.53 -9.86 4.17
N LEU A 192 13.51 -10.65 3.89
CA LEU A 192 13.02 -11.64 4.85
C LEU A 192 14.09 -12.68 5.19
N ASN A 193 14.92 -13.10 4.22
CA ASN A 193 16.03 -14.01 4.48
C ASN A 193 17.04 -13.38 5.45
N LYS A 194 17.40 -12.13 5.26
CA LYS A 194 18.29 -11.44 6.20
C LYS A 194 17.66 -11.26 7.59
N LEU A 195 16.35 -10.97 7.66
CA LEU A 195 15.63 -10.90 8.93
C LEU A 195 15.60 -12.24 9.64
N ALA A 196 15.41 -13.35 8.92
CA ALA A 196 15.46 -14.68 9.50
C ALA A 196 16.83 -15.00 10.12
N ASP A 197 17.91 -14.57 9.46
CA ASP A 197 19.26 -14.82 9.95
C ASP A 197 19.67 -13.96 11.14
N TYR A 198 19.20 -12.71 11.21
CA TYR A 198 19.70 -11.71 12.16
C TYR A 198 18.63 -11.12 13.08
N GLY A 199 17.36 -11.36 12.81
CA GLY A 199 16.23 -10.82 13.57
C GLY A 199 15.90 -11.63 14.83
N PHE A 200 16.44 -12.83 14.97
CA PHE A 200 16.19 -13.72 16.10
C PHE A 200 17.47 -14.07 16.81
N ASP A 201 17.38 -14.20 18.14
CA ASP A 201 18.45 -14.80 18.93
C ASP A 201 18.60 -16.28 18.57
N PRO A 202 19.77 -16.74 18.11
CA PRO A 202 19.92 -18.11 17.57
C PRO A 202 19.82 -19.20 18.64
N LYS A 203 19.91 -18.85 19.93
CA LYS A 203 19.82 -19.82 21.05
C LYS A 203 18.41 -19.94 21.58
N THR A 204 17.68 -18.84 21.62
CA THR A 204 16.36 -18.77 22.25
C THR A 204 15.22 -18.70 21.26
N GLY A 205 15.49 -18.32 20.00
CA GLY A 205 14.46 -18.05 18.97
C GLY A 205 13.66 -16.77 19.25
N ILE A 206 14.07 -15.97 20.23
CA ILE A 206 13.36 -14.75 20.59
C ILE A 206 13.71 -13.63 19.60
N TRP A 207 12.71 -12.86 19.22
CA TRP A 207 12.87 -11.68 18.37
C TRP A 207 13.82 -10.67 19.03
N ALA A 208 14.84 -10.24 18.29
CA ALA A 208 15.95 -9.47 18.84
C ALA A 208 15.60 -8.06 19.33
N GLU A 209 14.49 -7.49 18.82
CA GLU A 209 14.07 -6.13 19.22
C GLU A 209 13.58 -6.09 20.66
N CYS A 210 12.65 -6.98 21.01
CA CYS A 210 12.08 -7.04 22.35
C CYS A 210 11.22 -8.31 22.49
N PRO A 211 11.26 -9.02 23.63
CA PRO A 211 10.40 -10.19 23.84
C PRO A 211 8.90 -9.91 23.67
N GLY A 212 8.43 -8.70 24.04
CA GLY A 212 7.04 -8.30 23.88
C GLY A 212 6.58 -8.16 22.42
N TYR A 213 7.50 -7.99 21.50
CA TYR A 213 7.19 -7.92 20.06
C TYR A 213 7.22 -9.29 19.36
N SER A 214 7.66 -10.35 20.03
CA SER A 214 7.70 -11.69 19.42
C SER A 214 6.33 -12.16 18.93
N ASN A 215 5.24 -11.78 19.61
CA ASN A 215 3.88 -12.12 19.21
C ASN A 215 3.38 -11.34 17.98
N VAL A 216 4.08 -10.28 17.56
CA VAL A 216 3.73 -9.48 16.37
C VAL A 216 4.42 -10.02 15.14
N VAL A 217 5.49 -10.78 15.32
CA VAL A 217 6.39 -11.26 14.26
C VAL A 217 6.06 -12.70 13.87
N LEU A 218 5.47 -13.46 14.77
CA LEU A 218 5.03 -14.86 14.57
C LEU A 218 3.57 -14.89 14.10
#